data_f498c8b12376061501788ac3fd5869b8
#
_entry.id   f498c8b12376061501788ac3fd5869b8
#
_cell.length_a   1.000
_cell.length_b   1.000
_cell.length_c   1.000
_cell.angle_alpha   90.00
_cell.angle_beta   90.00
_cell.angle_gamma   90.00
#
_symmetry.space_group_name_H-M   'P 1'
#
loop_
_entity.id
_entity.type
_entity.pdbx_description
1 polymer ?
#
loop_
_entity_poly.entity_id
_entity_poly.type
_entity_poly.pdbx_seq_one_letter_code
_entity_poly.pdbx_strand_id
1 'polypeptide(L)'
;MEPVQPHNVVGAVITAPYGEHSILIGDIMGFFDKIKEGLAKTRDALSDSLGSVFTGFTEIDDDFYDELEESLILADLGVDTACKAVERLRKAVREQHLKTTEEARTALKEILVDMLNVGDTALNLSTTPSVVLVIGVNGVGKTTTIGKIATQLTRQGKRVLLVAADTFRAAAADQLEIWAQRSGASIVRQNEGADPASVVYDGIQAARAREVDVIIIDTAGRLHNKANLMNELNKISRIIDRELPNAARETLLVLDGTTGQNGLIQAKQFKEIAGVTSIALTKLDGTAKGGIVIAVADALQIPVKFVGVGEQADDLMPFEAKDFVEALI
;
A
#
# COMPACT_ATOMS: atom_id res chain seq x y z
N MET A 1 -54.96 16.42 -11.03
CA MET A 1 -53.80 16.23 -10.13
C MET A 1 -53.29 14.83 -10.35
N GLU A 2 -52.30 14.69 -11.23
CA GLU A 2 -51.59 13.42 -11.48
C GLU A 2 -50.42 13.29 -10.50
N PRO A 3 -50.12 12.09 -9.99
CA PRO A 3 -48.98 11.90 -9.08
C PRO A 3 -47.67 11.85 -9.85
N VAL A 4 -46.71 12.66 -9.42
CA VAL A 4 -45.32 12.69 -9.90
C VAL A 4 -44.64 11.38 -9.52
N GLN A 5 -44.13 10.66 -10.52
CA GLN A 5 -43.29 9.46 -10.33
C GLN A 5 -41.89 9.84 -9.87
N PRO A 6 -41.24 9.08 -8.96
CA PRO A 6 -39.86 9.35 -8.55
C PRO A 6 -38.89 8.92 -9.64
N HIS A 7 -37.99 9.82 -9.99
CA HIS A 7 -36.87 9.57 -10.91
C HIS A 7 -35.92 8.47 -10.37
N ASN A 8 -35.78 7.39 -11.12
CA ASN A 8 -34.76 6.37 -10.93
C ASN A 8 -33.36 7.00 -11.07
N VAL A 9 -32.66 7.11 -9.96
CA VAL A 9 -31.21 7.37 -9.97
C VAL A 9 -30.53 6.06 -10.34
N VAL A 10 -30.06 5.96 -11.57
CA VAL A 10 -29.22 4.85 -12.03
C VAL A 10 -27.87 5.01 -11.35
N GLY A 11 -27.62 4.20 -10.32
CA GLY A 11 -26.32 4.13 -9.68
C GLY A 11 -25.27 3.57 -10.65
N ALA A 12 -24.21 4.30 -10.86
CA ALA A 12 -23.03 3.79 -11.58
C ALA A 12 -22.42 2.65 -10.75
N VAL A 13 -22.34 1.44 -11.33
CA VAL A 13 -21.65 0.30 -10.74
C VAL A 13 -20.18 0.47 -11.05
N ILE A 14 -19.38 0.81 -10.04
CA ILE A 14 -17.93 0.77 -10.12
C ILE A 14 -17.50 -0.54 -9.48
N THR A 15 -16.78 -1.36 -10.21
CA THR A 15 -16.24 -2.64 -9.72
C THR A 15 -15.13 -2.37 -8.71
N ALA A 16 -15.34 -2.80 -7.46
CA ALA A 16 -14.32 -2.73 -6.42
C ALA A 16 -13.17 -3.73 -6.69
N PRO A 17 -11.94 -3.45 -6.27
CA PRO A 17 -10.75 -4.27 -6.56
C PRO A 17 -10.76 -5.69 -5.98
N TYR A 18 -11.82 -6.11 -5.30
CA TYR A 18 -11.96 -7.43 -4.66
C TYR A 18 -13.22 -8.23 -5.03
N GLY A 19 -13.79 -8.03 -6.23
CA GLY A 19 -14.99 -8.75 -6.68
C GLY A 19 -16.27 -7.90 -6.65
N GLU A 20 -17.31 -8.37 -7.37
CA GLU A 20 -18.58 -7.67 -7.58
C GLU A 20 -19.36 -7.44 -6.27
N HIS A 21 -19.05 -6.36 -5.57
CA HIS A 21 -19.94 -5.76 -4.59
C HIS A 21 -20.21 -4.30 -5.00
N SER A 22 -21.48 -3.97 -5.15
CA SER A 22 -21.93 -2.59 -5.40
C SER A 22 -21.57 -1.70 -4.20
N ILE A 23 -20.49 -0.92 -4.36
CA ILE A 23 -20.18 0.15 -3.41
C ILE A 23 -21.19 1.26 -3.63
N LEU A 24 -21.93 1.64 -2.60
CA LEU A 24 -22.83 2.77 -2.65
C LEU A 24 -22.03 4.07 -2.77
N ILE A 25 -22.54 5.06 -3.50
CA ILE A 25 -21.87 6.38 -3.69
C ILE A 25 -21.47 7.01 -2.35
N GLY A 26 -22.22 6.76 -1.28
CA GLY A 26 -21.90 7.21 0.08
C GLY A 26 -20.63 6.60 0.68
N ASP A 27 -20.29 5.36 0.32
CA ASP A 27 -19.08 4.69 0.80
C ASP A 27 -17.82 5.22 0.09
N ILE A 28 -17.95 5.62 -1.18
CA ILE A 28 -16.84 6.21 -1.98
C ILE A 28 -16.49 7.60 -1.45
N MET A 29 -17.48 8.43 -1.12
CA MET A 29 -17.21 9.76 -0.54
C MET A 29 -16.52 9.65 0.82
N GLY A 30 -16.97 8.74 1.70
CA GLY A 30 -16.34 8.51 2.99
C GLY A 30 -14.92 7.94 2.88
N PHE A 31 -14.62 7.21 1.81
CA PHE A 31 -13.29 6.67 1.51
C PHE A 31 -12.31 7.79 1.12
N PHE A 32 -12.67 8.64 0.16
CA PHE A 32 -11.84 9.77 -0.26
C PHE A 32 -11.58 10.77 0.87
N ASP A 33 -12.61 11.05 1.69
CA ASP A 33 -12.49 11.95 2.85
C ASP A 33 -11.47 11.42 3.88
N LYS A 34 -11.46 10.11 4.14
CA LYS A 34 -10.46 9.47 5.03
C LYS A 34 -9.04 9.59 4.49
N ILE A 35 -8.81 9.34 3.20
CA ILE A 35 -7.49 9.54 2.58
C ILE A 35 -7.07 11.00 2.73
N LYS A 36 -7.96 11.92 2.42
CA LYS A 36 -7.71 13.36 2.51
C LYS A 36 -7.41 13.82 3.94
N GLU A 37 -8.11 13.28 4.93
CA GLU A 37 -7.84 13.53 6.36
C GLU A 37 -6.50 12.92 6.79
N GLY A 38 -6.23 11.67 6.41
CA GLY A 38 -5.00 10.97 6.74
C GLY A 38 -3.77 11.59 6.08
N LEU A 39 -3.89 12.21 4.91
CA LEU A 39 -2.83 12.93 4.22
C LEU A 39 -2.78 14.43 4.56
N ALA A 40 -3.58 14.92 5.52
CA ALA A 40 -3.67 16.36 5.81
C ALA A 40 -2.30 17.00 6.09
N LYS A 41 -1.46 16.37 6.92
CA LYS A 41 -0.11 16.88 7.21
C LYS A 41 0.79 16.94 6.00
N THR A 42 0.74 15.94 5.13
CA THR A 42 1.51 15.93 3.87
C THR A 42 0.98 16.97 2.91
N ARG A 43 -0.35 17.03 2.75
CA ARG A 43 -0.99 18.01 1.89
C ARG A 43 -0.69 19.43 2.33
N ASP A 44 -0.81 19.74 3.64
CA ASP A 44 -0.57 21.08 4.14
C ASP A 44 0.88 21.50 3.88
N ALA A 45 1.86 20.61 4.14
CA ALA A 45 3.26 20.85 3.84
C ALA A 45 3.54 21.03 2.34
N LEU A 46 2.89 20.25 1.48
CA LEU A 46 3.00 20.35 0.02
C LEU A 46 2.26 21.56 -0.54
N SER A 47 1.06 21.85 -0.03
CA SER A 47 0.25 22.98 -0.51
C SER A 47 0.93 24.32 -0.23
N ASP A 48 1.65 24.44 0.88
CA ASP A 48 2.42 25.63 1.20
C ASP A 48 3.60 25.83 0.22
N SER A 49 4.32 24.75 -0.14
CA SER A 49 5.46 24.85 -1.05
C SER A 49 5.05 24.84 -2.53
N LEU A 50 4.23 23.85 -2.98
CA LEU A 50 3.77 23.81 -4.36
C LEU A 50 2.78 24.94 -4.69
N GLY A 51 1.93 25.32 -3.74
CA GLY A 51 1.01 26.46 -3.91
C GLY A 51 1.75 27.75 -4.18
N SER A 52 2.87 28.03 -3.49
CA SER A 52 3.73 29.19 -3.74
C SER A 52 4.36 29.16 -5.14
N VAL A 53 4.78 27.99 -5.62
CA VAL A 53 5.32 27.82 -6.98
C VAL A 53 4.25 28.15 -8.03
N PHE A 54 3.07 27.51 -7.96
CA PHE A 54 2.02 27.71 -8.97
C PHE A 54 1.37 29.08 -8.95
N THR A 55 1.39 29.81 -7.80
CA THR A 55 0.82 31.16 -7.69
C THR A 55 1.87 32.27 -7.81
N GLY A 56 3.15 31.99 -7.51
CA GLY A 56 4.24 32.96 -7.52
C GLY A 56 4.80 33.22 -8.91
N PHE A 57 4.66 32.29 -9.83
CA PHE A 57 5.15 32.42 -11.20
C PHE A 57 4.00 32.75 -12.17
N THR A 58 4.24 33.71 -13.06
CA THR A 58 3.30 34.07 -14.15
C THR A 58 3.64 33.38 -15.46
N GLU A 59 4.87 32.89 -15.62
CA GLU A 59 5.41 32.23 -16.80
C GLU A 59 6.03 30.87 -16.38
N ILE A 60 6.04 29.92 -17.31
CA ILE A 60 6.66 28.61 -17.12
C ILE A 60 8.08 28.69 -17.69
N ASP A 61 9.01 29.21 -16.90
CA ASP A 61 10.43 29.35 -17.24
C ASP A 61 11.31 28.36 -16.47
N ASP A 62 12.62 28.50 -16.58
CA ASP A 62 13.56 27.62 -15.90
C ASP A 62 13.51 27.80 -14.38
N ASP A 63 13.31 29.00 -13.87
CA ASP A 63 13.20 29.27 -12.43
C ASP A 63 11.94 28.57 -11.83
N PHE A 64 10.83 28.57 -12.58
CA PHE A 64 9.63 27.81 -12.19
C PHE A 64 9.93 26.32 -12.01
N TYR A 65 10.66 25.70 -12.94
CA TYR A 65 10.96 24.27 -12.83
C TYR A 65 11.94 23.95 -11.71
N ASP A 66 12.92 24.81 -11.46
CA ASP A 66 13.89 24.62 -10.39
C ASP A 66 13.22 24.71 -9.02
N GLU A 67 12.33 25.68 -8.79
CA GLU A 67 11.55 25.81 -7.57
C GLU A 67 10.56 24.65 -7.39
N LEU A 68 9.97 24.15 -8.49
CA LEU A 68 9.09 23.00 -8.48
C LEU A 68 9.86 21.73 -8.08
N GLU A 69 11.06 21.53 -8.63
CA GLU A 69 11.90 20.38 -8.29
C GLU A 69 12.28 20.38 -6.80
N GLU A 70 12.71 21.54 -6.28
CA GLU A 70 13.01 21.69 -4.86
C GLU A 70 11.80 21.37 -3.97
N SER A 71 10.62 21.88 -4.32
CA SER A 71 9.39 21.62 -3.61
C SER A 71 9.01 20.12 -3.58
N LEU A 72 9.18 19.42 -4.69
CA LEU A 72 8.94 17.98 -4.78
C LEU A 72 9.95 17.16 -3.94
N ILE A 73 11.21 17.59 -3.90
CA ILE A 73 12.25 16.97 -3.06
C ILE A 73 11.93 17.17 -1.58
N LEU A 74 11.52 18.37 -1.17
CA LEU A 74 11.10 18.67 0.21
C LEU A 74 9.89 17.86 0.64
N ALA A 75 9.02 17.51 -0.31
CA ALA A 75 7.89 16.62 -0.10
C ALA A 75 8.26 15.11 0.02
N ASP A 76 9.56 14.81 0.05
CA ASP A 76 10.11 13.45 0.18
C ASP A 76 9.93 12.54 -1.06
N LEU A 77 9.71 13.13 -2.26
CA LEU A 77 9.77 12.35 -3.51
C LEU A 77 11.19 11.83 -3.79
N GLY A 78 12.21 12.48 -3.20
CA GLY A 78 13.61 12.21 -3.50
C GLY A 78 14.05 12.78 -4.84
N VAL A 79 15.36 13.01 -4.99
CA VAL A 79 15.94 13.71 -6.14
C VAL A 79 15.59 13.02 -7.47
N ASP A 80 15.85 11.71 -7.58
CA ASP A 80 15.66 10.98 -8.85
C ASP A 80 14.21 11.05 -9.36
N THR A 81 13.24 10.92 -8.46
CA THR A 81 11.80 10.91 -8.81
C THR A 81 11.31 12.33 -9.10
N ALA A 82 11.78 13.33 -8.34
CA ALA A 82 11.45 14.73 -8.58
C ALA A 82 11.98 15.21 -9.94
N CYS A 83 13.27 14.97 -10.26
CA CYS A 83 13.84 15.26 -11.57
C CYS A 83 13.04 14.61 -12.72
N LYS A 84 12.69 13.34 -12.60
CA LYS A 84 11.86 12.65 -13.61
C LYS A 84 10.48 13.31 -13.79
N ALA A 85 9.81 13.68 -12.70
CA ALA A 85 8.52 14.34 -12.76
C ALA A 85 8.63 15.71 -13.48
N VAL A 86 9.63 16.50 -13.13
CA VAL A 86 9.89 17.82 -13.75
C VAL A 86 10.30 17.69 -15.23
N GLU A 87 11.16 16.73 -15.59
CA GLU A 87 11.50 16.48 -17.00
C GLU A 87 10.28 16.09 -17.83
N ARG A 88 9.40 15.22 -17.28
CA ARG A 88 8.14 14.85 -17.92
C ARG A 88 7.22 16.05 -18.08
N LEU A 89 7.16 16.92 -17.07
CA LEU A 89 6.38 18.17 -17.14
C LEU A 89 6.94 19.12 -18.20
N ARG A 90 8.26 19.34 -18.24
CA ARG A 90 8.92 20.15 -19.29
C ARG A 90 8.56 19.64 -20.71
N LYS A 91 8.50 18.32 -20.85
CA LYS A 91 8.09 17.70 -22.12
C LYS A 91 6.61 17.96 -22.41
N ALA A 92 5.72 17.72 -21.44
CA ALA A 92 4.28 17.94 -21.59
C ALA A 92 3.95 19.41 -21.95
N VAL A 93 4.58 20.38 -21.25
CA VAL A 93 4.42 21.82 -21.53
C VAL A 93 4.75 22.14 -22.98
N ARG A 94 5.85 21.61 -23.53
CA ARG A 94 6.24 21.82 -24.91
C ARG A 94 5.31 21.14 -25.93
N GLU A 95 4.95 19.89 -25.69
CA GLU A 95 4.16 19.08 -26.63
C GLU A 95 2.69 19.50 -26.68
N GLN A 96 2.13 19.86 -25.52
CA GLN A 96 0.74 20.28 -25.37
C GLN A 96 0.55 21.79 -25.45
N HIS A 97 1.65 22.56 -25.61
CA HIS A 97 1.64 24.03 -25.67
C HIS A 97 0.98 24.70 -24.48
N LEU A 98 1.22 24.15 -23.27
CA LEU A 98 0.69 24.72 -22.03
C LEU A 98 1.30 26.12 -21.78
N LYS A 99 0.46 27.08 -21.34
CA LYS A 99 0.85 28.48 -21.20
C LYS A 99 0.75 29.00 -19.78
N THR A 100 -0.03 28.33 -18.94
CA THR A 100 -0.31 28.78 -17.58
C THR A 100 0.21 27.79 -16.56
N THR A 101 0.56 28.30 -15.37
CA THR A 101 1.00 27.45 -14.25
C THR A 101 -0.11 26.49 -13.79
N GLU A 102 -1.39 26.86 -13.93
CA GLU A 102 -2.51 25.98 -13.61
C GLU A 102 -2.66 24.81 -14.59
N GLU A 103 -2.40 25.04 -15.89
CA GLU A 103 -2.30 23.94 -16.87
C GLU A 103 -1.12 23.03 -16.53
N ALA A 104 0.02 23.60 -16.14
CA ALA A 104 1.19 22.83 -15.70
C ALA A 104 0.90 22.02 -14.43
N ARG A 105 0.13 22.57 -13.47
CA ARG A 105 -0.30 21.86 -12.26
C ARG A 105 -1.17 20.64 -12.61
N THR A 106 -2.11 20.81 -13.52
CA THR A 106 -2.96 19.72 -14.01
C THR A 106 -2.13 18.63 -14.67
N ALA A 107 -1.19 19.01 -15.54
CA ALA A 107 -0.29 18.06 -16.19
C ALA A 107 0.64 17.34 -15.18
N LEU A 108 1.12 18.04 -14.14
CA LEU A 108 1.90 17.43 -13.07
C LEU A 108 1.09 16.35 -12.33
N LYS A 109 -0.19 16.61 -11.99
CA LYS A 109 -1.06 15.62 -11.37
C LYS A 109 -1.18 14.35 -12.22
N GLU A 110 -1.41 14.50 -13.52
CA GLU A 110 -1.50 13.38 -14.46
C GLU A 110 -0.17 12.59 -14.53
N ILE A 111 0.96 13.28 -14.54
CA ILE A 111 2.29 12.66 -14.52
C ILE A 111 2.52 11.85 -13.24
N LEU A 112 2.16 12.40 -12.07
CA LEU A 112 2.30 11.70 -10.80
C LEU A 112 1.36 10.49 -10.69
N VAL A 113 0.14 10.60 -11.20
CA VAL A 113 -0.79 9.46 -11.31
C VAL A 113 -0.19 8.35 -12.18
N ASP A 114 0.38 8.70 -13.34
CA ASP A 114 1.02 7.73 -14.23
C ASP A 114 2.25 7.06 -13.59
N MET A 115 3.05 7.82 -12.84
CA MET A 115 4.20 7.25 -12.09
C MET A 115 3.79 6.29 -10.98
N LEU A 116 2.57 6.43 -10.44
CA LEU A 116 1.98 5.56 -9.41
C LEU A 116 1.27 4.34 -10.00
N ASN A 117 0.83 4.41 -11.25
CA ASN A 117 0.12 3.32 -11.93
C ASN A 117 1.07 2.21 -12.36
N VAL A 118 1.56 1.46 -11.38
CA VAL A 118 2.46 0.33 -11.57
C VAL A 118 1.70 -0.96 -11.28
N GLY A 119 1.26 -1.66 -12.33
CA GLY A 119 0.64 -2.98 -12.21
C GLY A 119 -0.75 -2.96 -11.55
N ASP A 120 -1.19 -4.13 -11.06
CA ASP A 120 -2.50 -4.33 -10.42
C ASP A 120 -2.45 -3.96 -8.94
N THR A 121 -3.34 -3.06 -8.50
CA THR A 121 -3.43 -2.62 -7.10
C THR A 121 -4.28 -3.56 -6.23
N ALA A 122 -5.04 -4.51 -6.81
CA ALA A 122 -5.76 -5.53 -6.06
C ALA A 122 -4.85 -6.66 -5.57
N LEU A 123 -5.18 -7.27 -4.42
CA LEU A 123 -4.52 -8.51 -4.01
C LEU A 123 -4.87 -9.64 -4.96
N ASN A 124 -3.87 -10.40 -5.40
CA ASN A 124 -4.11 -11.60 -6.19
C ASN A 124 -4.61 -12.74 -5.30
N LEU A 125 -5.92 -12.90 -5.22
CA LEU A 125 -6.62 -13.96 -4.49
C LEU A 125 -7.35 -14.91 -5.43
N SER A 126 -6.77 -15.20 -6.60
CA SER A 126 -7.39 -15.97 -7.70
C SER A 126 -7.48 -17.48 -7.43
N THR A 127 -6.86 -18.00 -6.36
CA THR A 127 -6.90 -19.41 -5.98
C THR A 127 -7.42 -19.62 -4.57
N THR A 128 -7.84 -20.86 -4.27
CA THR A 128 -8.23 -21.30 -2.92
C THR A 128 -7.37 -22.51 -2.49
N PRO A 129 -6.48 -22.37 -1.49
CA PRO A 129 -6.12 -21.11 -0.85
C PRO A 129 -5.22 -20.23 -1.72
N SER A 130 -5.29 -18.90 -1.47
CA SER A 130 -4.27 -17.95 -1.87
C SER A 130 -3.36 -17.64 -0.69
N VAL A 131 -2.10 -17.19 -0.94
CA VAL A 131 -1.11 -16.94 0.10
C VAL A 131 -0.65 -15.49 0.05
N VAL A 132 -0.70 -14.80 1.19
CA VAL A 132 -0.10 -13.47 1.39
C VAL A 132 1.02 -13.58 2.41
N LEU A 133 2.27 -13.49 1.94
CA LEU A 133 3.46 -13.46 2.78
C LEU A 133 3.78 -12.00 3.12
N VAL A 134 3.68 -11.62 4.40
CA VAL A 134 3.89 -10.23 4.83
C VAL A 134 5.29 -10.05 5.40
N ILE A 135 6.06 -9.16 4.81
CA ILE A 135 7.45 -8.88 5.15
C ILE A 135 7.68 -7.39 5.44
N GLY A 136 8.80 -7.04 6.04
CA GLY A 136 9.19 -5.66 6.38
C GLY A 136 9.96 -5.60 7.70
N VAL A 137 10.60 -4.48 8.01
CA VAL A 137 11.37 -4.35 9.27
C VAL A 137 10.45 -4.37 10.51
N ASN A 138 11.04 -4.50 11.69
CA ASN A 138 10.26 -4.43 12.94
C ASN A 138 9.71 -3.01 13.16
N GLY A 139 8.47 -2.90 13.65
CA GLY A 139 7.84 -1.62 13.98
C GLY A 139 7.13 -0.90 12.82
N VAL A 140 7.22 -1.39 11.60
CA VAL A 140 6.52 -0.79 10.43
C VAL A 140 5.01 -1.07 10.39
N GLY A 141 4.48 -1.90 11.29
CA GLY A 141 3.04 -2.19 11.34
C GLY A 141 2.62 -3.47 10.62
N LYS A 142 3.51 -4.46 10.38
CA LYS A 142 3.17 -5.74 9.73
C LYS A 142 1.97 -6.42 10.37
N THR A 143 2.05 -6.74 11.66
CA THR A 143 1.00 -7.47 12.39
C THR A 143 -0.33 -6.70 12.39
N THR A 144 -0.28 -5.37 12.49
CA THR A 144 -1.46 -4.50 12.39
C THR A 144 -2.05 -4.54 10.98
N THR A 145 -1.22 -4.45 9.94
CA THR A 145 -1.63 -4.55 8.54
C THR A 145 -2.30 -5.89 8.25
N ILE A 146 -1.71 -6.99 8.73
CA ILE A 146 -2.27 -8.35 8.63
C ILE A 146 -3.67 -8.40 9.25
N GLY A 147 -3.80 -7.87 10.48
CA GLY A 147 -5.09 -7.85 11.18
C GLY A 147 -6.16 -7.04 10.45
N LYS A 148 -5.80 -5.91 9.86
CA LYS A 148 -6.69 -5.07 9.06
C LYS A 148 -7.12 -5.76 7.77
N ILE A 149 -6.18 -6.36 7.02
CA ILE A 149 -6.47 -7.15 5.82
C ILE A 149 -7.38 -8.33 6.17
N ALA A 150 -7.06 -9.07 7.24
CA ALA A 150 -7.90 -10.18 7.69
C ALA A 150 -9.33 -9.75 8.00
N THR A 151 -9.49 -8.60 8.68
CA THR A 151 -10.81 -8.04 9.00
C THR A 151 -11.60 -7.68 7.73
N GLN A 152 -10.94 -7.09 6.74
CA GLN A 152 -11.59 -6.74 5.47
C GLN A 152 -12.02 -7.99 4.69
N LEU A 153 -11.14 -9.00 4.63
CA LEU A 153 -11.43 -10.25 3.91
C LEU A 153 -12.53 -11.08 4.59
N THR A 154 -12.55 -11.15 5.93
CA THR A 154 -13.61 -11.86 6.65
C THR A 154 -14.96 -11.17 6.53
N ARG A 155 -15.01 -9.83 6.51
CA ARG A 155 -16.23 -9.05 6.19
C ARG A 155 -16.77 -9.35 4.79
N GLN A 156 -15.89 -9.71 3.85
CA GLN A 156 -16.25 -10.16 2.49
C GLN A 156 -16.65 -11.64 2.43
N GLY A 157 -16.74 -12.32 3.58
CA GLY A 157 -17.12 -13.73 3.67
C GLY A 157 -15.98 -14.71 3.38
N LYS A 158 -14.73 -14.27 3.28
CA LYS A 158 -13.57 -15.16 3.10
C LYS A 158 -13.19 -15.84 4.41
N ARG A 159 -12.87 -17.13 4.35
CA ARG A 159 -12.25 -17.88 5.46
C ARG A 159 -10.76 -17.59 5.47
N VAL A 160 -10.30 -16.88 6.50
CA VAL A 160 -8.90 -16.42 6.62
C VAL A 160 -8.18 -17.20 7.70
N LEU A 161 -6.94 -17.61 7.43
CA LEU A 161 -6.01 -18.19 8.39
C LEU A 161 -4.79 -17.31 8.54
N LEU A 162 -4.49 -16.90 9.78
CA LEU A 162 -3.27 -16.21 10.14
C LEU A 162 -2.21 -17.21 10.58
N VAL A 163 -0.96 -17.03 10.15
CA VAL A 163 0.18 -17.88 10.52
C VAL A 163 1.24 -17.01 11.20
N ALA A 164 1.50 -17.27 12.50
CA ALA A 164 2.46 -16.52 13.32
C ALA A 164 3.89 -17.04 13.11
N ALA A 165 4.53 -16.66 12.00
CA ALA A 165 5.90 -17.07 11.71
C ALA A 165 6.98 -16.11 12.22
N ASP A 166 6.64 -14.98 12.90
CA ASP A 166 7.58 -14.21 13.75
C ASP A 166 7.75 -14.93 15.10
N THR A 167 8.44 -16.06 15.09
CA THR A 167 8.62 -16.93 16.26
C THR A 167 9.62 -16.40 17.28
N PHE A 168 10.34 -15.34 16.96
CA PHE A 168 11.34 -14.74 17.84
C PHE A 168 10.76 -13.71 18.81
N ARG A 169 9.49 -13.33 18.61
CA ARG A 169 8.83 -12.29 19.39
C ARG A 169 7.49 -12.80 19.91
N ALA A 170 7.49 -13.29 21.17
CA ALA A 170 6.25 -13.76 21.80
C ALA A 170 5.13 -12.70 21.72
N ALA A 171 5.44 -11.44 21.99
CA ALA A 171 4.47 -10.35 21.91
C ALA A 171 3.89 -10.14 20.49
N ALA A 172 4.61 -10.50 19.42
CA ALA A 172 4.08 -10.41 18.07
C ALA A 172 3.02 -11.50 17.82
N ALA A 173 3.28 -12.72 18.28
CA ALA A 173 2.32 -13.82 18.19
C ALA A 173 1.04 -13.52 19.02
N ASP A 174 1.19 -12.98 20.23
CA ASP A 174 0.05 -12.58 21.06
C ASP A 174 -0.76 -11.44 20.43
N GLN A 175 -0.09 -10.46 19.83
CA GLN A 175 -0.75 -9.38 19.08
C GLN A 175 -1.52 -9.93 17.88
N LEU A 176 -0.93 -10.88 17.14
CA LEU A 176 -1.60 -11.51 16.00
C LEU A 176 -2.83 -12.32 16.43
N GLU A 177 -2.77 -12.98 17.60
CA GLU A 177 -3.91 -13.69 18.18
C GLU A 177 -5.08 -12.76 18.51
N ILE A 178 -4.78 -11.58 19.09
CA ILE A 178 -5.81 -10.55 19.32
C ILE A 178 -6.46 -10.12 18.00
N TRP A 179 -5.67 -9.95 16.93
CA TRP A 179 -6.22 -9.63 15.62
C TRP A 179 -7.04 -10.77 15.04
N ALA A 180 -6.62 -12.03 15.21
CA ALA A 180 -7.40 -13.19 14.79
C ALA A 180 -8.78 -13.20 15.46
N GLN A 181 -8.83 -12.98 16.78
CA GLN A 181 -10.09 -12.93 17.53
C GLN A 181 -10.99 -11.76 17.06
N ARG A 182 -10.41 -10.57 16.84
CA ARG A 182 -11.18 -9.39 16.40
C ARG A 182 -11.73 -9.51 14.98
N SER A 183 -10.96 -10.12 14.10
CA SER A 183 -11.33 -10.30 12.69
C SER A 183 -12.21 -11.53 12.46
N GLY A 184 -12.28 -12.46 13.38
CA GLY A 184 -12.92 -13.77 13.18
C GLY A 184 -12.08 -14.74 12.34
N ALA A 185 -10.81 -14.43 12.08
CA ALA A 185 -9.88 -15.31 11.39
C ALA A 185 -9.38 -16.44 12.30
N SER A 186 -9.05 -17.58 11.71
CA SER A 186 -8.34 -18.65 12.40
C SER A 186 -6.86 -18.28 12.56
N ILE A 187 -6.17 -18.91 13.53
CA ILE A 187 -4.73 -18.71 13.71
C ILE A 187 -4.00 -20.05 13.89
N VAL A 188 -2.75 -20.11 13.39
CA VAL A 188 -1.77 -21.15 13.72
C VAL A 188 -0.54 -20.46 14.27
N ARG A 189 -0.10 -20.90 15.45
CA ARG A 189 1.11 -20.46 16.14
C ARG A 189 1.80 -21.64 16.82
N GLN A 190 3.10 -21.52 17.05
CA GLN A 190 3.90 -22.45 17.86
C GLN A 190 4.57 -21.69 19.02
N ASN A 191 5.34 -22.41 19.82
CA ASN A 191 6.09 -21.83 20.92
C ASN A 191 7.19 -20.87 20.40
N GLU A 192 7.58 -19.91 21.22
CA GLU A 192 8.71 -19.04 20.95
C GLU A 192 9.97 -19.84 20.62
N GLY A 193 10.70 -19.40 19.59
CA GLY A 193 11.93 -20.09 19.10
C GLY A 193 11.68 -21.26 18.15
N ALA A 194 10.43 -21.60 17.82
CA ALA A 194 10.13 -22.58 16.78
C ALA A 194 10.72 -22.16 15.41
N ASP A 195 10.98 -23.13 14.52
CA ASP A 195 11.41 -22.80 13.15
C ASP A 195 10.25 -22.16 12.36
N PRO A 196 10.40 -20.91 11.86
CA PRO A 196 9.34 -20.23 11.10
C PRO A 196 8.78 -21.05 9.94
N ALA A 197 9.63 -21.79 9.24
CA ALA A 197 9.23 -22.64 8.12
C ALA A 197 8.33 -23.82 8.57
N SER A 198 8.54 -24.36 9.79
CA SER A 198 7.67 -25.39 10.33
C SER A 198 6.28 -24.84 10.73
N VAL A 199 6.23 -23.61 11.26
CA VAL A 199 4.95 -22.92 11.56
C VAL A 199 4.14 -22.71 10.26
N VAL A 200 4.82 -22.30 9.19
CA VAL A 200 4.18 -22.13 7.86
C VAL A 200 3.69 -23.47 7.32
N TYR A 201 4.46 -24.54 7.46
CA TYR A 201 4.02 -25.88 7.06
C TYR A 201 2.74 -26.29 7.79
N ASP A 202 2.71 -26.17 9.12
CA ASP A 202 1.52 -26.48 9.93
C ASP A 202 0.33 -25.60 9.56
N GLY A 203 0.60 -24.32 9.26
CA GLY A 203 -0.41 -23.38 8.76
C GLY A 203 -1.04 -23.86 7.45
N ILE A 204 -0.24 -24.33 6.50
CA ILE A 204 -0.73 -24.85 5.22
C ILE A 204 -1.55 -26.13 5.43
N GLN A 205 -1.10 -27.05 6.31
CA GLN A 205 -1.87 -28.27 6.62
C GLN A 205 -3.22 -27.91 7.28
N ALA A 206 -3.21 -26.97 8.23
CA ALA A 206 -4.43 -26.47 8.85
C ALA A 206 -5.36 -25.77 7.85
N ALA A 207 -4.83 -25.01 6.88
CA ALA A 207 -5.60 -24.36 5.84
C ALA A 207 -6.34 -25.37 4.95
N ARG A 208 -5.66 -26.44 4.56
CA ARG A 208 -6.28 -27.55 3.80
C ARG A 208 -7.40 -28.21 4.59
N ALA A 209 -7.15 -28.55 5.86
CA ALA A 209 -8.13 -29.22 6.72
C ALA A 209 -9.38 -28.38 7.02
N ARG A 210 -9.22 -27.06 7.04
CA ARG A 210 -10.29 -26.08 7.35
C ARG A 210 -10.88 -25.44 6.09
N GLU A 211 -10.42 -25.86 4.91
CA GLU A 211 -10.85 -25.29 3.60
C GLU A 211 -10.76 -23.76 3.56
N VAL A 212 -9.63 -23.22 3.99
CA VAL A 212 -9.39 -21.77 4.08
C VAL A 212 -9.25 -21.16 2.68
N ASP A 213 -9.78 -19.94 2.48
CA ASP A 213 -9.69 -19.22 1.21
C ASP A 213 -8.37 -18.44 1.10
N VAL A 214 -7.88 -17.86 2.23
CA VAL A 214 -6.68 -17.03 2.24
C VAL A 214 -5.81 -17.33 3.47
N ILE A 215 -4.53 -17.58 3.23
CA ILE A 215 -3.49 -17.72 4.26
C ILE A 215 -2.68 -16.42 4.32
N ILE A 216 -2.59 -15.78 5.49
CA ILE A 216 -1.74 -14.60 5.70
C ILE A 216 -0.64 -14.96 6.70
N ILE A 217 0.62 -14.79 6.29
CA ILE A 217 1.79 -15.20 7.05
C ILE A 217 2.52 -13.96 7.59
N ASP A 218 2.60 -13.82 8.93
CA ASP A 218 3.42 -12.80 9.60
C ASP A 218 4.85 -13.30 9.74
N THR A 219 5.85 -12.50 9.34
CA THR A 219 7.26 -12.87 9.40
C THR A 219 8.07 -11.95 10.30
N ALA A 220 9.24 -12.42 10.73
CA ALA A 220 10.22 -11.59 11.41
C ALA A 220 10.74 -10.44 10.51
N GLY A 221 11.15 -9.33 11.12
CA GLY A 221 11.61 -8.14 10.40
C GLY A 221 13.06 -7.74 10.73
N ARG A 222 13.98 -8.68 10.83
CA ARG A 222 15.36 -8.46 11.28
C ARG A 222 16.31 -8.10 10.14
N LEU A 223 16.07 -6.99 9.44
CA LEU A 223 16.87 -6.58 8.27
C LEU A 223 18.35 -6.32 8.60
N HIS A 224 18.67 -5.94 9.85
CA HIS A 224 20.07 -5.78 10.30
C HIS A 224 20.88 -7.07 10.22
N ASN A 225 20.24 -8.24 10.16
CA ASN A 225 20.85 -9.54 9.86
C ASN A 225 20.33 -10.07 8.52
N LYS A 226 20.69 -9.36 7.44
CA LYS A 226 20.21 -9.61 6.06
C LYS A 226 20.36 -11.08 5.65
N ALA A 227 21.48 -11.71 5.95
CA ALA A 227 21.73 -13.10 5.56
C ALA A 227 20.78 -14.10 6.24
N ASN A 228 20.55 -13.94 7.54
CA ASN A 228 19.64 -14.82 8.28
C ASN A 228 18.19 -14.61 7.83
N LEU A 229 17.77 -13.36 7.65
CA LEU A 229 16.42 -13.04 7.15
C LEU A 229 16.20 -13.62 5.74
N MET A 230 17.17 -13.49 4.85
CA MET A 230 17.12 -14.08 3.51
C MET A 230 16.99 -15.61 3.57
N ASN A 231 17.77 -16.28 4.41
CA ASN A 231 17.70 -17.73 4.58
C ASN A 231 16.33 -18.17 5.13
N GLU A 232 15.78 -17.42 6.09
CA GLU A 232 14.45 -17.69 6.66
C GLU A 232 13.35 -17.52 5.61
N LEU A 233 13.31 -16.38 4.91
CA LEU A 233 12.33 -16.12 3.85
C LEU A 233 12.43 -17.12 2.70
N ASN A 234 13.65 -17.53 2.33
CA ASN A 234 13.88 -18.58 1.32
C ASN A 234 13.35 -19.95 1.77
N LYS A 235 13.52 -20.31 3.05
CA LYS A 235 12.95 -21.56 3.58
C LYS A 235 11.42 -21.52 3.53
N ILE A 236 10.81 -20.41 3.99
CA ILE A 236 9.36 -20.21 3.95
C ILE A 236 8.86 -20.32 2.50
N SER A 237 9.52 -19.63 1.56
CA SER A 237 9.18 -19.67 0.13
C SER A 237 9.18 -21.10 -0.41
N ARG A 238 10.23 -21.88 -0.12
CA ARG A 238 10.32 -23.28 -0.58
C ARG A 238 9.23 -24.17 0.00
N ILE A 239 8.79 -23.93 1.23
CA ILE A 239 7.66 -24.64 1.82
C ILE A 239 6.38 -24.32 1.08
N ILE A 240 6.11 -23.01 0.84
CA ILE A 240 4.92 -22.57 0.09
C ILE A 240 4.91 -23.18 -1.31
N ASP A 241 6.03 -23.07 -2.05
CA ASP A 241 6.14 -23.58 -3.42
C ASP A 241 5.96 -25.10 -3.50
N ARG A 242 6.45 -25.84 -2.50
CA ARG A 242 6.31 -27.30 -2.43
C ARG A 242 4.89 -27.74 -2.08
N GLU A 243 4.30 -27.10 -1.07
CA GLU A 243 2.99 -27.51 -0.55
C GLU A 243 1.83 -26.91 -1.38
N LEU A 244 2.00 -25.73 -1.95
CA LEU A 244 0.96 -25.00 -2.70
C LEU A 244 1.50 -24.50 -4.05
N PRO A 245 1.95 -25.40 -4.96
CA PRO A 245 2.66 -25.01 -6.18
C PRO A 245 1.82 -24.15 -7.16
N ASN A 246 0.50 -24.23 -7.07
CA ASN A 246 -0.43 -23.53 -7.95
C ASN A 246 -1.19 -22.41 -7.24
N ALA A 247 -0.85 -22.10 -5.98
CA ALA A 247 -1.52 -21.02 -5.25
C ALA A 247 -1.12 -19.64 -5.78
N ALA A 248 -2.09 -18.76 -5.92
CA ALA A 248 -1.82 -17.34 -6.08
C ALA A 248 -1.05 -16.85 -4.84
N ARG A 249 0.06 -16.15 -5.08
CA ARG A 249 0.97 -15.71 -4.02
C ARG A 249 1.26 -14.23 -4.14
N GLU A 250 1.12 -13.55 -3.03
CA GLU A 250 1.59 -12.18 -2.83
C GLU A 250 2.70 -12.15 -1.78
N THR A 251 3.78 -11.44 -2.07
CA THR A 251 4.80 -11.06 -1.08
C THR A 251 4.63 -9.57 -0.81
N LEU A 252 3.89 -9.25 0.26
CA LEU A 252 3.50 -7.90 0.63
C LEU A 252 4.57 -7.28 1.52
N LEU A 253 5.29 -6.30 1.00
CA LEU A 253 6.24 -5.51 1.76
C LEU A 253 5.52 -4.36 2.48
N VAL A 254 5.60 -4.35 3.81
CA VAL A 254 5.07 -3.25 4.64
C VAL A 254 6.19 -2.26 4.94
N LEU A 255 5.95 -0.98 4.65
CA LEU A 255 6.86 0.14 4.88
C LEU A 255 6.20 1.19 5.77
N ASP A 256 6.99 1.85 6.58
CA ASP A 256 6.56 2.97 7.43
C ASP A 256 6.80 4.29 6.68
N GLY A 257 5.72 5.00 6.32
CA GLY A 257 5.78 6.27 5.59
C GLY A 257 6.52 7.37 6.35
N THR A 258 6.60 7.31 7.68
CA THR A 258 7.33 8.30 8.47
C THR A 258 8.84 8.23 8.29
N THR A 259 9.35 7.11 7.78
CA THR A 259 10.80 6.90 7.56
C THR A 259 11.35 7.61 6.32
N GLY A 260 10.47 8.08 5.43
CA GLY A 260 10.86 8.80 4.22
C GLY A 260 11.85 8.02 3.36
N GLN A 261 12.90 8.66 2.85
CA GLN A 261 13.90 8.04 1.97
C GLN A 261 14.60 6.81 2.57
N ASN A 262 14.68 6.68 3.91
CA ASN A 262 15.17 5.45 4.54
C ASN A 262 14.24 4.26 4.26
N GLY A 263 12.93 4.48 4.15
CA GLY A 263 11.96 3.47 3.74
C GLY A 263 12.24 2.94 2.32
N LEU A 264 12.59 3.82 1.39
CA LEU A 264 12.99 3.45 0.03
C LEU A 264 14.25 2.57 0.00
N ILE A 265 15.25 2.91 0.83
CA ILE A 265 16.48 2.08 0.95
C ILE A 265 16.13 0.68 1.46
N GLN A 266 15.29 0.57 2.49
CA GLN A 266 14.81 -0.71 2.99
C GLN A 266 14.04 -1.49 1.91
N ALA A 267 13.17 -0.83 1.18
CA ALA A 267 12.37 -1.42 0.13
C ALA A 267 13.25 -2.02 -1.00
N LYS A 268 14.28 -1.30 -1.45
CA LYS A 268 15.27 -1.80 -2.41
C LYS A 268 15.95 -3.08 -1.89
N GLN A 269 16.34 -3.10 -0.61
CA GLN A 269 16.98 -4.28 0.00
C GLN A 269 16.02 -5.49 0.06
N PHE A 270 14.74 -5.28 0.43
CA PHE A 270 13.75 -6.36 0.44
C PHE A 270 13.44 -6.89 -0.95
N LYS A 271 13.35 -6.00 -1.96
CA LYS A 271 13.15 -6.39 -3.36
C LYS A 271 14.23 -7.38 -3.83
N GLU A 272 15.50 -7.15 -3.44
CA GLU A 272 16.61 -8.04 -3.80
C GLU A 272 16.51 -9.44 -3.16
N ILE A 273 15.92 -9.55 -1.96
CA ILE A 273 16.03 -10.77 -1.14
C ILE A 273 14.74 -11.59 -1.07
N ALA A 274 13.58 -11.02 -1.33
CA ALA A 274 12.31 -11.64 -0.97
C ALA A 274 11.29 -11.75 -2.11
N GLY A 275 11.62 -11.36 -3.34
CA GLY A 275 10.68 -11.42 -4.46
C GLY A 275 9.38 -10.65 -4.18
N VAL A 276 9.50 -9.41 -3.75
CA VAL A 276 8.36 -8.52 -3.42
C VAL A 276 7.46 -8.35 -4.63
N THR A 277 6.15 -8.58 -4.46
CA THR A 277 5.14 -8.42 -5.51
C THR A 277 4.21 -7.24 -5.27
N SER A 278 4.14 -6.76 -4.03
CA SER A 278 3.21 -5.70 -3.62
C SER A 278 3.72 -4.94 -2.41
N ILE A 279 3.23 -3.71 -2.23
CA ILE A 279 3.65 -2.79 -1.17
C ILE A 279 2.43 -2.28 -0.41
N ALA A 280 2.58 -2.18 0.93
CA ALA A 280 1.69 -1.42 1.80
C ALA A 280 2.50 -0.34 2.52
N LEU A 281 2.07 0.91 2.42
CA LEU A 281 2.64 2.03 3.20
C LEU A 281 1.73 2.37 4.38
N THR A 282 2.31 2.41 5.57
CA THR A 282 1.60 2.67 6.83
C THR A 282 1.95 4.02 7.41
N LYS A 283 1.16 4.49 8.39
CA LYS A 283 1.41 5.69 9.20
C LYS A 283 1.51 7.00 8.38
N LEU A 284 0.79 7.08 7.26
CA LEU A 284 0.79 8.30 6.45
C LEU A 284 0.11 9.48 7.17
N ASP A 285 -0.80 9.22 8.09
CA ASP A 285 -1.44 10.21 8.99
C ASP A 285 -0.45 10.90 9.95
N GLY A 286 0.67 10.24 10.21
CA GLY A 286 1.71 10.72 11.11
C GLY A 286 2.78 11.62 10.46
N THR A 287 2.79 11.78 9.13
CA THR A 287 3.93 12.36 8.41
C THR A 287 3.56 13.47 7.44
N ALA A 288 4.49 14.41 7.24
CA ALA A 288 4.50 15.35 6.12
C ALA A 288 5.24 14.81 4.88
N LYS A 289 5.69 13.56 4.91
CA LYS A 289 6.56 12.93 3.90
C LYS A 289 5.80 11.96 2.97
N GLY A 290 4.53 12.22 2.69
CA GLY A 290 3.70 11.32 1.88
C GLY A 290 4.16 11.13 0.43
N GLY A 291 4.99 12.04 -0.10
CA GLY A 291 5.63 11.90 -1.41
C GLY A 291 6.49 10.63 -1.54
N ILE A 292 6.91 10.03 -0.42
CA ILE A 292 7.63 8.75 -0.42
C ILE A 292 6.84 7.63 -1.13
N VAL A 293 5.52 7.68 -1.16
CA VAL A 293 4.68 6.70 -1.90
C VAL A 293 5.04 6.71 -3.38
N ILE A 294 5.19 7.91 -3.96
CA ILE A 294 5.54 8.10 -5.38
C ILE A 294 6.97 7.61 -5.62
N ALA A 295 7.91 7.98 -4.73
CA ALA A 295 9.31 7.54 -4.82
C ALA A 295 9.46 6.01 -4.78
N VAL A 296 8.72 5.34 -3.90
CA VAL A 296 8.75 3.88 -3.76
C VAL A 296 8.17 3.20 -4.99
N ALA A 297 7.01 3.66 -5.49
CA ALA A 297 6.38 3.10 -6.69
C ALA A 297 7.28 3.26 -7.93
N ASP A 298 7.81 4.48 -8.18
CA ASP A 298 8.70 4.77 -9.31
C ASP A 298 10.00 3.98 -9.25
N ALA A 299 10.67 3.96 -8.09
CA ALA A 299 11.99 3.33 -7.99
C ALA A 299 11.91 1.80 -8.00
N LEU A 300 10.86 1.21 -7.46
CA LEU A 300 10.75 -0.25 -7.36
C LEU A 300 9.99 -0.87 -8.52
N GLN A 301 9.11 -0.13 -9.21
CA GLN A 301 8.21 -0.67 -10.23
C GLN A 301 7.43 -1.89 -9.68
N ILE A 302 6.89 -1.74 -8.45
CA ILE A 302 6.06 -2.70 -7.74
C ILE A 302 4.80 -1.97 -7.29
N PRO A 303 3.59 -2.54 -7.52
CA PRO A 303 2.35 -1.86 -7.19
C PRO A 303 2.20 -1.62 -5.69
N VAL A 304 1.80 -0.41 -5.33
CA VAL A 304 1.28 -0.11 -4.00
C VAL A 304 -0.17 -0.61 -3.97
N LYS A 305 -0.51 -1.46 -3.01
CA LYS A 305 -1.86 -2.03 -2.86
C LYS A 305 -2.64 -1.44 -1.71
N PHE A 306 -1.91 -0.98 -0.68
CA PHE A 306 -2.54 -0.42 0.51
C PHE A 306 -1.81 0.82 1.01
N VAL A 307 -2.60 1.73 1.56
CA VAL A 307 -2.12 2.87 2.36
C VAL A 307 -2.82 2.87 3.73
N GLY A 308 -2.02 3.03 4.79
CA GLY A 308 -2.50 3.11 6.17
C GLY A 308 -2.51 4.56 6.63
N VAL A 309 -3.69 5.05 7.00
CA VAL A 309 -3.96 6.44 7.37
C VAL A 309 -4.53 6.58 8.80
N GLY A 310 -4.29 5.59 9.66
CA GLY A 310 -4.74 5.58 11.05
C GLY A 310 -4.70 4.20 11.68
N GLU A 311 -5.28 4.04 12.87
CA GLU A 311 -5.16 2.83 13.69
C GLU A 311 -6.32 1.84 13.53
N GLN A 312 -7.50 2.29 13.08
CA GLN A 312 -8.69 1.44 12.94
C GLN A 312 -8.57 0.45 11.77
N ALA A 313 -9.38 -0.61 11.78
CA ALA A 313 -9.38 -1.60 10.70
C ALA A 313 -9.66 -0.96 9.32
N ASP A 314 -10.55 0.01 9.30
CA ASP A 314 -10.98 0.70 8.08
C ASP A 314 -10.02 1.85 7.66
N ASP A 315 -8.92 2.05 8.39
CA ASP A 315 -7.87 3.03 8.06
C ASP A 315 -6.72 2.40 7.23
N LEU A 316 -6.81 1.12 6.89
CA LEU A 316 -6.01 0.51 5.83
C LEU A 316 -6.83 0.51 4.55
N MET A 317 -6.45 1.34 3.62
CA MET A 317 -7.24 1.62 2.42
C MET A 317 -6.60 0.98 1.19
N PRO A 318 -7.38 0.40 0.26
CA PRO A 318 -6.88 0.07 -1.06
C PRO A 318 -6.28 1.30 -1.72
N PHE A 319 -5.21 1.12 -2.47
CA PHE A 319 -4.52 2.23 -3.10
C PHE A 319 -5.11 2.53 -4.48
N GLU A 320 -5.49 3.80 -4.67
CA GLU A 320 -5.91 4.34 -5.95
C GLU A 320 -5.06 5.58 -6.27
N ALA A 321 -4.27 5.51 -7.34
CA ALA A 321 -3.29 6.54 -7.70
C ALA A 321 -3.93 7.92 -7.88
N LYS A 322 -5.10 7.98 -8.53
CA LYS A 322 -5.82 9.23 -8.77
C LYS A 322 -6.28 9.87 -7.46
N ASP A 323 -6.92 9.11 -6.61
CA ASP A 323 -7.45 9.60 -5.32
C ASP A 323 -6.30 10.04 -4.40
N PHE A 324 -5.19 9.30 -4.44
CA PHE A 324 -4.00 9.67 -3.68
C PHE A 324 -3.40 11.00 -4.12
N VAL A 325 -3.19 11.21 -5.44
CA VAL A 325 -2.64 12.47 -5.97
C VAL A 325 -3.60 13.64 -5.74
N GLU A 326 -4.91 13.45 -5.92
CA GLU A 326 -5.92 14.47 -5.64
C GLU A 326 -5.96 14.86 -4.16
N ALA A 327 -5.71 13.91 -3.25
CA ALA A 327 -5.65 14.19 -1.81
C ALA A 327 -4.32 14.88 -1.41
N LEU A 328 -3.29 14.75 -2.26
CA LEU A 328 -1.94 15.24 -1.98
C LEU A 328 -1.72 16.67 -2.49
N ILE A 329 -2.20 16.99 -3.70
CA ILE A 329 -1.99 18.24 -4.45
C ILE A 329 -3.36 18.82 -4.88
#